data_b0029f31cf7bbe23ec9b6d39cdd0aad4
#
_entry.id   b0029f31cf7bbe23ec9b6d39cdd0aad4
#
_cell.length_a   1.000
_cell.length_b   1.000
_cell.length_c   1.000
_cell.angle_alpha   90.00
_cell.angle_beta   90.00
_cell.angle_gamma   90.00
#
_symmetry.space_group_name_H-M   'P 1'
#
loop_
_entity.id
_entity.type
_entity.pdbx_description
1 polymer ?
#
loop_
_entity_poly.entity_id
_entity_poly.type
_entity_poly.pdbx_seq_one_letter_code
_entity_poly.pdbx_strand_id
1 'polypeptide(L)'
;MLKVIDDFDRVQESMKTYESNPVIEGIKLVYNNLLKVLADEGCEKIQCKSGDVFDVNFHEAVASLPREPGQVNGGTIAQVMQTGWLLNGNLLRAAKVIVRL
;
A
#
# COMPACT_ATOMS: atom_id res chain seq x y z
N MET A 1 -13.09 -1.99 -9.34
CA MET A 1 -11.78 -1.47 -9.80
C MET A 1 -10.67 -1.67 -8.78
N LEU A 2 -10.90 -1.33 -7.51
CA LEU A 2 -9.85 -1.51 -6.48
C LEU A 2 -9.46 -2.97 -6.28
N LYS A 3 -10.39 -3.90 -6.46
CA LYS A 3 -10.09 -5.33 -6.39
C LYS A 3 -9.04 -5.74 -7.44
N VAL A 4 -9.14 -5.17 -8.64
CA VAL A 4 -8.17 -5.44 -9.71
C VAL A 4 -6.78 -4.94 -9.31
N ILE A 5 -6.71 -3.76 -8.71
CA ILE A 5 -5.45 -3.20 -8.22
C ILE A 5 -4.87 -4.09 -7.12
N ASP A 6 -5.69 -4.56 -6.19
CA ASP A 6 -5.25 -5.47 -5.12
C ASP A 6 -4.69 -6.77 -5.71
N ASP A 7 -5.32 -7.29 -6.77
CA ASP A 7 -4.84 -8.50 -7.44
C ASP A 7 -3.48 -8.24 -8.09
N PHE A 8 -3.28 -7.09 -8.73
CA PHE A 8 -1.98 -6.71 -9.28
C PHE A 8 -0.93 -6.54 -8.20
N ASP A 9 -1.28 -5.95 -7.05
CA ASP A 9 -0.36 -5.80 -5.93
C ASP A 9 0.12 -7.16 -5.43
N ARG A 10 -0.76 -8.15 -5.35
CA ARG A 10 -0.38 -9.51 -4.95
C ARG A 10 0.53 -10.17 -5.98
N VAL A 11 0.27 -9.97 -7.27
CA VAL A 11 1.11 -10.49 -8.34
C VAL A 11 2.50 -9.88 -8.24
N GLN A 12 2.59 -8.58 -8.02
CA GLN A 12 3.89 -7.91 -7.88
C GLN A 12 4.67 -8.42 -6.68
N GLU A 13 3.99 -8.66 -5.56
CA GLU A 13 4.62 -9.21 -4.36
C GLU A 13 5.21 -10.59 -4.65
N SER A 14 4.50 -11.42 -5.38
CA SER A 14 4.98 -12.74 -5.80
C SER A 14 6.17 -12.63 -6.75
N MET A 15 6.19 -11.62 -7.61
CA MET A 15 7.25 -11.45 -8.61
C MET A 15 8.55 -10.92 -8.04
N LYS A 16 8.57 -10.40 -6.82
CA LYS A 16 9.79 -9.88 -6.18
C LYS A 16 10.86 -10.97 -6.02
N THR A 17 10.47 -12.23 -5.97
CA THR A 17 11.38 -13.36 -5.80
C THR A 17 11.88 -13.91 -7.12
N TYR A 18 11.42 -13.42 -8.25
CA TYR A 18 11.80 -13.88 -9.59
C TYR A 18 12.72 -12.87 -10.27
N GLU A 19 13.57 -13.40 -11.15
CA GLU A 19 14.42 -12.55 -11.96
C GLU A 19 13.56 -11.77 -12.97
N SER A 20 14.01 -10.55 -13.29
CA SER A 20 13.35 -9.74 -14.30
C SER A 20 13.44 -10.41 -15.67
N ASN A 21 12.32 -10.41 -16.40
CA ASN A 21 12.26 -10.89 -17.77
C ASN A 21 11.22 -10.08 -18.55
N PRO A 22 11.14 -10.21 -19.89
CA PRO A 22 10.21 -9.40 -20.69
C PRO A 22 8.75 -9.51 -20.27
N VAL A 23 8.30 -10.68 -19.80
CA VAL A 23 6.93 -10.87 -19.34
C VAL A 23 6.67 -10.06 -18.06
N ILE A 24 7.57 -10.13 -17.11
CA ILE A 24 7.48 -9.37 -15.84
C ILE A 24 7.51 -7.88 -16.12
N GLU A 25 8.39 -7.42 -17.00
CA GLU A 25 8.48 -6.02 -17.38
C GLU A 25 7.18 -5.54 -18.04
N GLY A 26 6.56 -6.39 -18.88
CA GLY A 26 5.27 -6.07 -19.48
C GLY A 26 4.16 -5.92 -18.46
N ILE A 27 4.12 -6.80 -17.46
CA ILE A 27 3.12 -6.71 -16.38
C ILE A 27 3.32 -5.42 -15.57
N LYS A 28 4.55 -5.06 -15.26
CA LYS A 28 4.84 -3.82 -14.54
C LYS A 28 4.39 -2.60 -15.33
N LEU A 29 4.60 -2.61 -16.66
CA LEU A 29 4.18 -1.52 -17.52
C LEU A 29 2.65 -1.36 -17.51
N VAL A 30 1.91 -2.47 -17.61
CA VAL A 30 0.44 -2.45 -17.55
C VAL A 30 -0.03 -1.89 -16.21
N TYR A 31 0.58 -2.33 -15.11
CA TYR A 31 0.24 -1.85 -13.78
C TYR A 31 0.46 -0.34 -13.66
N ASN A 32 1.61 0.16 -14.12
CA ASN A 32 1.92 1.59 -14.06
C ASN A 32 0.95 2.41 -14.93
N ASN A 33 0.57 1.91 -16.10
CA ASN A 33 -0.41 2.56 -16.95
C ASN A 33 -1.78 2.63 -16.28
N LEU A 34 -2.18 1.58 -15.59
CA LEU A 34 -3.45 1.55 -14.85
C LEU A 34 -3.45 2.59 -13.73
N LEU A 35 -2.36 2.70 -12.97
CA LEU A 35 -2.23 3.72 -11.93
C LEU A 35 -2.32 5.13 -12.50
N LYS A 36 -1.72 5.35 -13.67
CA LYS A 36 -1.78 6.64 -14.35
C LYS A 36 -3.20 7.00 -14.77
N VAL A 37 -3.94 6.05 -15.32
CA VAL A 37 -5.35 6.25 -15.70
C VAL A 37 -6.18 6.60 -14.46
N LEU A 38 -5.96 5.90 -13.34
CA LEU A 38 -6.66 6.19 -12.11
C LEU A 38 -6.33 7.59 -11.57
N ALA A 39 -5.07 8.00 -11.65
CA ALA A 39 -4.66 9.35 -11.23
C ALA A 39 -5.34 10.42 -12.09
N ASP A 40 -5.45 10.20 -13.40
CA ASP A 40 -6.12 11.12 -14.31
C ASP A 40 -7.61 11.27 -13.96
N GLU A 41 -8.24 10.23 -13.38
CA GLU A 41 -9.63 10.26 -12.93
C GLU A 41 -9.76 10.78 -11.48
N GLY A 42 -8.67 11.25 -10.88
CA GLY A 42 -8.68 11.78 -9.52
C GLY A 42 -8.52 10.74 -8.42
N CYS A 43 -8.23 9.50 -8.77
CA CYS A 43 -8.04 8.41 -7.81
C CYS A 43 -6.56 8.27 -7.49
N GLU A 44 -6.17 8.54 -6.25
CA GLU A 44 -4.78 8.53 -5.83
C GLU A 44 -4.55 7.48 -4.75
N LYS A 45 -3.40 6.82 -4.83
CA LYS A 45 -2.95 5.84 -3.86
C LYS A 45 -2.45 6.56 -2.60
N ILE A 46 -2.88 6.10 -1.42
CA ILE A 46 -2.35 6.64 -0.16
C ILE A 46 -0.92 6.16 -0.03
N GLN A 47 0.02 7.10 0.04
CA GLN A 47 1.44 6.79 0.17
C GLN A 47 1.75 6.51 1.62
N CYS A 48 1.95 5.24 1.96
CA CYS A 48 2.40 4.85 3.29
C CYS A 48 3.34 3.66 3.19
N LYS A 49 4.26 3.58 4.14
CA LYS A 49 5.27 2.53 4.15
C LYS A 49 5.66 2.22 5.59
N SER A 50 6.38 1.12 5.77
CA SER A 50 6.92 0.74 7.07
C SER A 50 7.77 1.87 7.66
N GLY A 51 7.51 2.20 8.91
CA GLY A 51 8.19 3.28 9.61
C GLY A 51 7.44 4.60 9.62
N ASP A 52 6.43 4.78 8.78
CA ASP A 52 5.62 5.99 8.78
C ASP A 52 4.76 6.06 10.05
N VAL A 53 4.41 7.28 10.46
CA VAL A 53 3.54 7.48 11.61
C VAL A 53 2.12 7.05 11.25
N PHE A 54 1.47 6.29 12.14
CA PHE A 54 0.09 5.89 11.96
C PHE A 54 -0.83 7.12 12.07
N ASP A 55 -1.74 7.27 11.09
CA ASP A 55 -2.71 8.35 11.04
C ASP A 55 -4.11 7.75 10.88
N VAL A 56 -4.93 7.88 11.91
CA VAL A 56 -6.28 7.31 11.94
C VAL A 56 -7.16 7.85 10.80
N ASN A 57 -6.86 9.02 10.25
CA ASN A 57 -7.64 9.60 9.15
C ASN A 57 -7.43 8.86 7.82
N PHE A 58 -6.30 8.19 7.65
CA PHE A 58 -5.93 7.53 6.39
C PHE A 58 -5.63 6.04 6.55
N HIS A 59 -5.39 5.58 7.77
CA HIS A 59 -4.97 4.22 8.05
C HIS A 59 -5.94 3.53 8.98
N GLU A 60 -6.10 2.21 8.78
CA GLU A 60 -6.87 1.34 9.67
C GLU A 60 -5.94 0.27 10.23
N ALA A 61 -5.80 0.23 11.55
CA ALA A 61 -4.97 -0.78 12.20
C ALA A 61 -5.77 -2.10 12.28
N VAL A 62 -5.31 -3.11 11.56
CA VAL A 62 -5.95 -4.44 11.57
C VAL A 62 -5.27 -5.41 12.54
N ALA A 63 -4.05 -5.07 12.97
CA ALA A 63 -3.29 -5.83 13.95
C ALA A 63 -2.23 -4.92 14.56
N SER A 64 -1.65 -5.34 15.67
CA SER A 64 -0.57 -4.61 16.31
C SER A 64 0.56 -5.55 16.71
N LEU A 65 1.79 -5.03 16.72
CA LEU A 65 2.97 -5.72 17.17
C LEU A 65 3.46 -5.07 18.45
N PRO A 66 4.05 -5.85 19.38
CA PRO A 66 4.63 -5.26 20.57
C PRO A 66 5.80 -4.36 20.26
N ARG A 67 6.02 -3.37 21.13
CA ARG A 67 7.15 -2.46 21.02
C ARG A 67 8.46 -3.24 21.18
N GLU A 68 9.40 -2.99 20.30
CA GLU A 68 10.72 -3.59 20.43
C GLU A 68 11.55 -2.91 21.53
N PRO A 69 12.42 -3.67 22.23
CA PRO A 69 13.33 -3.06 23.21
C PRO A 69 14.21 -1.98 22.56
N GLY A 70 14.27 -0.83 23.20
CA GLY A 70 15.05 0.29 22.69
C GLY A 70 14.34 1.18 21.70
N GLN A 71 13.14 0.82 21.27
CA GLN A 71 12.34 1.65 20.37
C GLN A 71 11.72 2.81 21.15
N VAL A 72 11.97 4.02 20.71
CA VAL A 72 11.53 5.23 21.40
C VAL A 72 10.13 5.64 21.00
N ASN A 73 9.79 5.48 19.73
CA ASN A 73 8.52 5.92 19.17
C ASN A 73 7.59 4.75 18.90
N GLY A 74 6.41 4.75 19.55
CA GLY A 74 5.32 3.83 19.21
C GLY A 74 4.39 4.45 18.17
N GLY A 75 3.37 3.70 17.75
CA GLY A 75 2.37 4.21 16.83
C GLY A 75 2.84 4.36 15.39
N THR A 76 3.82 3.57 14.97
CA THR A 76 4.30 3.57 13.60
C THR A 76 3.76 2.37 12.83
N ILE A 77 3.73 2.49 11.50
CA ILE A 77 3.30 1.41 10.62
C ILE A 77 4.43 0.38 10.53
N ALA A 78 4.12 -0.87 10.90
CA ALA A 78 5.07 -1.97 10.74
C ALA A 78 4.98 -2.58 9.34
N GLN A 79 3.76 -2.68 8.80
CA GLN A 79 3.54 -3.28 7.49
C GLN A 79 2.21 -2.78 6.92
N VAL A 80 2.17 -2.54 5.62
CA VAL A 80 0.93 -2.20 4.90
C VAL A 80 0.35 -3.49 4.33
N MET A 81 -0.86 -3.83 4.76
CA MET A 81 -1.53 -5.06 4.32
C MET A 81 -2.42 -4.84 3.10
N GLN A 82 -3.04 -3.67 2.99
CA GLN A 82 -3.88 -3.33 1.85
C GLN A 82 -3.75 -1.83 1.57
N THR A 83 -3.55 -1.48 0.32
CA THR A 83 -3.39 -0.09 -0.10
C THR A 83 -4.68 0.70 0.10
N GLY A 84 -4.57 1.90 0.64
CA GLY A 84 -5.67 2.85 0.71
C GLY A 84 -5.71 3.77 -0.49
N TRP A 85 -6.86 4.38 -0.72
CA TRP A 85 -7.11 5.21 -1.90
C TRP A 85 -7.91 6.46 -1.56
N LEU A 86 -7.58 7.55 -2.25
CA LEU A 86 -8.33 8.81 -2.21
C LEU A 86 -8.97 9.04 -3.57
N LEU A 87 -10.17 9.63 -3.57
CA LEU A 87 -10.84 10.05 -4.80
C LEU A 87 -11.11 11.56 -4.69
N ASN A 88 -10.44 12.34 -5.53
CA ASN A 88 -10.53 13.80 -5.53
C ASN A 88 -10.29 14.40 -4.13
N GLY A 89 -9.31 13.86 -3.40
CA GLY A 89 -8.97 14.30 -2.06
C GLY A 89 -9.81 13.70 -0.95
N ASN A 90 -10.88 12.97 -1.27
CA ASN A 90 -11.74 12.33 -0.28
C ASN A 90 -11.34 10.86 -0.07
N LEU A 91 -11.41 10.40 1.17
CA LEU A 91 -11.05 9.02 1.50
C LEU A 91 -12.03 8.05 0.85
N LEU A 92 -11.53 7.22 -0.07
CA LEU A 92 -12.31 6.16 -0.68
C LEU A 92 -12.18 4.86 0.12
N ARG A 93 -10.97 4.56 0.56
CA ARG A 93 -10.66 3.38 1.37
C ARG A 93 -9.37 3.64 2.15
N ALA A 94 -9.41 3.41 3.47
CA ALA A 94 -8.21 3.54 4.30
C ALA A 94 -7.21 2.42 4.01
N ALA A 95 -5.92 2.71 4.18
CA ALA A 95 -4.89 1.68 4.10
C ALA A 95 -4.99 0.78 5.34
N LYS A 96 -5.04 -0.53 5.13
CA LYS A 96 -5.01 -1.49 6.23
C LYS A 96 -3.57 -1.78 6.59
N VAL A 97 -3.22 -1.55 7.84
CA VAL A 97 -1.83 -1.62 8.29
C VAL A 97 -1.71 -2.42 9.57
N ILE A 98 -0.51 -2.95 9.80
CA ILE A 98 -0.12 -3.50 11.10
C ILE A 98 0.71 -2.42 11.77
N VAL A 99 0.34 -2.03 12.98
CA VAL A 99 1.03 -0.98 13.72
C VAL A 99 1.98 -1.58 14.75
N ARG A 100 3.05 -0.85 15.05
CA ARG A 100 3.97 -1.16 16.13
C ARG A 100 3.70 -0.22 17.28
N LEU A 101 3.38 -0.78 18.40
CA LEU A 101 3.02 -0.04 19.62
C LEU A 101 4.22 0.66 20.26
#